data_c9becdf57335d008f6c45ebb9e0099b0
#
_entry.id   c9becdf57335d008f6c45ebb9e0099b0
#
_cell.length_a   1.000
_cell.length_b   1.000
_cell.length_c   1.000
_cell.angle_alpha   90.00
_cell.angle_beta   90.00
_cell.angle_gamma   90.00
#
_symmetry.space_group_name_H-M   'P 1'
#
loop_
_entity.id
_entity.type
_entity.pdbx_description
1 polymer ?
#
loop_
_entity_poly.entity_id
_entity_poly.type
_entity_poly.pdbx_seq_one_letter_code
_entity_poly.pdbx_strand_id
1 'polypeptide(L)'
;MGFAIVAGGNPNMAAPVTGIAAGTLAVGSAVKLMESGTAVEYLVVNQGKPSNSNLYDSSCDGTWLLRKNIHSQRPWNSSNSNVYANSAINTWLNGDFFNTLGSVEQAAVKQIKIPYCVGGGNSTVNSGANGLSVKAFLLGGYELGWTSSNLDNFHHDGDKLEYFISGTGAEANRKRIATLNNSPAQWTLRTPYGEGSGAVFACDNTGGYGYDLASTSDGIRPALILPKTALFDEDTMILKGAA
;
A
#
# COMPACT_ATOMS: atom_id res chain seq x y z
N MET A 1 15.06 20.12 -61.61
CA MET A 1 15.94 19.73 -60.50
C MET A 1 15.11 19.75 -59.24
N GLY A 2 14.72 18.59 -58.77
CA GLY A 2 13.92 18.47 -57.52
C GLY A 2 14.87 18.17 -56.36
N PHE A 3 14.85 19.00 -55.32
CA PHE A 3 15.54 18.73 -54.07
C PHE A 3 14.68 17.81 -53.21
N ALA A 4 15.16 16.61 -52.96
CA ALA A 4 14.58 15.73 -51.95
C ALA A 4 15.03 16.21 -50.55
N ILE A 5 14.10 16.67 -49.72
CA ILE A 5 14.36 16.93 -48.30
C ILE A 5 14.37 15.59 -47.62
N VAL A 6 15.55 15.10 -47.22
CA VAL A 6 15.69 13.96 -46.32
C VAL A 6 15.36 14.49 -44.93
N ALA A 7 14.24 14.09 -44.36
CA ALA A 7 13.92 14.33 -42.97
C ALA A 7 14.92 13.53 -42.13
N GLY A 8 15.94 14.20 -41.62
CA GLY A 8 16.87 13.63 -40.63
C GLY A 8 16.17 13.40 -39.32
N GLY A 9 15.72 12.18 -39.07
CA GLY A 9 15.31 11.73 -37.72
C GLY A 9 16.52 11.81 -36.80
N ASN A 10 16.35 12.43 -35.63
CA ASN A 10 17.40 12.52 -34.62
C ASN A 10 17.69 11.09 -34.09
N PRO A 11 18.89 10.51 -34.29
CA PRO A 11 19.18 9.11 -33.97
C PRO A 11 19.25 8.82 -32.44
N ASN A 12 18.98 9.82 -31.58
CA ASN A 12 19.08 9.72 -30.13
C ASN A 12 17.74 9.77 -29.41
N MET A 13 16.62 9.68 -30.10
CA MET A 13 15.33 9.49 -29.39
C MET A 13 15.19 8.01 -29.02
N ALA A 14 15.31 7.72 -27.73
CA ALA A 14 14.91 6.41 -27.21
C ALA A 14 13.46 6.12 -27.66
N ALA A 15 13.20 4.89 -28.10
CA ALA A 15 11.84 4.50 -28.45
C ALA A 15 10.90 4.78 -27.27
N PRO A 16 9.68 5.29 -27.50
CA PRO A 16 8.73 5.54 -26.44
C PRO A 16 8.46 4.24 -25.68
N VAL A 17 8.51 4.30 -24.36
CA VAL A 17 8.14 3.15 -23.50
C VAL A 17 6.65 2.90 -23.71
N THR A 18 6.31 1.71 -24.22
CA THR A 18 4.91 1.28 -24.40
C THR A 18 4.53 0.28 -23.33
N GLY A 19 3.25 0.20 -23.01
CA GLY A 19 2.72 -0.72 -22.01
C GLY A 19 1.33 -0.32 -21.53
N ILE A 20 0.80 -1.07 -20.59
CA ILE A 20 -0.50 -0.82 -19.96
C ILE A 20 -0.32 0.24 -18.86
N ALA A 21 -1.05 1.34 -18.96
CA ALA A 21 -1.01 2.36 -17.92
C ALA A 21 -1.66 1.87 -16.61
N ALA A 22 -1.00 2.12 -15.48
CA ALA A 22 -1.46 1.70 -14.16
C ALA A 22 -2.90 2.16 -13.85
N GLY A 23 -3.26 3.38 -14.25
CA GLY A 23 -4.60 3.93 -14.04
C GLY A 23 -5.71 3.26 -14.85
N THR A 24 -5.40 2.39 -15.82
CA THR A 24 -6.38 1.63 -16.62
C THR A 24 -6.57 0.20 -16.12
N LEU A 25 -5.76 -0.24 -15.16
CA LEU A 25 -5.86 -1.59 -14.59
C LEU A 25 -7.11 -1.72 -13.73
N ALA A 26 -7.82 -2.82 -13.89
CA ALA A 26 -8.97 -3.13 -13.06
C ALA A 26 -8.54 -3.40 -11.61
N VAL A 27 -9.36 -2.95 -10.64
CA VAL A 27 -9.18 -3.30 -9.24
C VAL A 27 -9.29 -4.82 -9.05
N GLY A 28 -8.34 -5.40 -8.34
CA GLY A 28 -8.17 -6.86 -8.20
C GLY A 28 -7.18 -7.48 -9.19
N SER A 29 -6.73 -6.73 -10.21
CA SER A 29 -5.66 -7.22 -11.10
C SER A 29 -4.35 -7.41 -10.33
N ALA A 30 -3.58 -8.42 -10.74
CA ALA A 30 -2.23 -8.63 -10.24
C ALA A 30 -1.21 -7.97 -11.18
N VAL A 31 -0.27 -7.25 -10.61
CA VAL A 31 0.91 -6.70 -11.28
C VAL A 31 2.18 -7.16 -10.56
N LYS A 32 3.33 -6.91 -11.13
CA LYS A 32 4.61 -7.32 -10.53
C LYS A 32 5.55 -6.13 -10.38
N LEU A 33 6.18 -6.07 -9.21
CA LEU A 33 7.29 -5.16 -8.91
C LEU A 33 8.53 -5.99 -8.61
N MET A 34 9.70 -5.45 -8.94
CA MET A 34 10.97 -6.09 -8.61
C MET A 34 11.34 -5.82 -7.15
N GLU A 35 11.47 -6.88 -6.35
CA GLU A 35 12.02 -6.86 -4.99
C GLU A 35 13.30 -7.72 -4.96
N SER A 36 14.43 -7.15 -4.60
CA SER A 36 15.74 -7.85 -4.56
C SER A 36 16.02 -8.68 -5.82
N GLY A 37 15.67 -8.14 -6.99
CA GLY A 37 15.86 -8.80 -8.28
C GLY A 37 14.83 -9.87 -8.65
N THR A 38 13.79 -10.07 -7.81
CA THR A 38 12.70 -11.04 -8.07
C THR A 38 11.39 -10.30 -8.37
N ALA A 39 10.63 -10.76 -9.36
CA ALA A 39 9.31 -10.23 -9.68
C ALA A 39 8.26 -10.73 -8.66
N VAL A 40 7.70 -9.82 -7.89
CA VAL A 40 6.76 -10.09 -6.79
C VAL A 40 5.39 -9.54 -7.13
N GLU A 41 4.34 -10.32 -6.86
CA GLU A 41 2.95 -9.94 -7.14
C GLU A 41 2.40 -8.91 -6.14
N TYR A 42 1.76 -7.89 -6.70
CA TYR A 42 0.96 -6.89 -6.02
C TYR A 42 -0.45 -6.86 -6.60
N LEU A 43 -1.44 -6.58 -5.76
CA LEU A 43 -2.82 -6.40 -6.18
C LEU A 43 -3.12 -4.91 -6.35
N VAL A 44 -3.79 -4.54 -7.43
CA VAL A 44 -4.44 -3.23 -7.56
C VAL A 44 -5.63 -3.19 -6.60
N VAL A 45 -5.55 -2.38 -5.54
CA VAL A 45 -6.58 -2.34 -4.50
C VAL A 45 -7.46 -1.10 -4.54
N ASN A 46 -7.03 -0.06 -5.26
CA ASN A 46 -7.83 1.16 -5.48
C ASN A 46 -7.30 1.95 -6.68
N GLN A 47 -8.18 2.68 -7.35
CA GLN A 47 -7.85 3.66 -8.37
C GLN A 47 -8.23 5.07 -7.90
N GLY A 48 -7.27 6.00 -7.98
CA GLY A 48 -7.48 7.36 -7.51
C GLY A 48 -7.40 7.51 -5.99
N LYS A 49 -7.92 8.61 -5.46
CA LYS A 49 -8.13 8.79 -4.02
C LYS A 49 -9.33 7.96 -3.57
N PRO A 50 -9.27 7.31 -2.39
CA PRO A 50 -10.47 6.73 -1.79
C PRO A 50 -11.61 7.74 -1.64
N SER A 51 -12.85 7.25 -1.54
CA SER A 51 -14.09 8.04 -1.70
C SER A 51 -14.24 9.22 -0.75
N ASN A 52 -13.72 9.15 0.48
CA ASN A 52 -13.68 10.32 1.38
C ASN A 52 -12.45 11.17 1.06
N SER A 53 -12.64 12.12 0.15
CA SER A 53 -11.56 12.97 -0.34
C SER A 53 -10.93 13.86 0.74
N ASN A 54 -11.59 14.11 1.87
CA ASN A 54 -11.09 14.99 2.93
C ASN A 54 -10.04 14.33 3.83
N LEU A 55 -10.05 13.00 3.95
CA LEU A 55 -9.03 12.27 4.71
C LEU A 55 -7.70 12.21 3.97
N TYR A 56 -7.72 12.09 2.64
CA TYR A 56 -6.52 11.86 1.86
C TYR A 56 -6.00 13.13 1.21
N ASP A 57 -4.70 13.37 1.31
CA ASP A 57 -3.99 14.40 0.54
C ASP A 57 -4.08 14.09 -0.97
N SER A 58 -3.93 15.13 -1.81
CA SER A 58 -3.93 14.97 -3.28
C SER A 58 -2.79 14.06 -3.77
N SER A 59 -1.71 13.93 -3.01
CA SER A 59 -0.62 13.01 -3.32
C SER A 59 -1.07 11.54 -3.37
N CYS A 60 -2.17 11.18 -2.70
CA CYS A 60 -2.74 9.82 -2.71
C CYS A 60 -3.53 9.49 -3.99
N ASP A 61 -3.71 10.45 -4.92
CA ASP A 61 -4.31 10.14 -6.22
C ASP A 61 -3.32 9.34 -7.09
N GLY A 62 -3.67 8.09 -7.38
CA GLY A 62 -2.82 7.16 -8.12
C GLY A 62 -3.39 5.75 -8.13
N THR A 63 -2.61 4.79 -8.56
CA THR A 63 -2.93 3.37 -8.51
C THR A 63 -2.35 2.77 -7.24
N TRP A 64 -3.23 2.32 -6.35
CA TRP A 64 -2.85 1.73 -5.06
C TRP A 64 -2.53 0.26 -5.23
N LEU A 65 -1.35 -0.12 -4.80
CA LEU A 65 -0.85 -1.48 -4.85
C LEU A 65 -0.66 -2.01 -3.42
N LEU A 66 -1.11 -3.24 -3.20
CA LEU A 66 -0.88 -3.99 -1.96
C LEU A 66 -0.13 -5.27 -2.31
N ARG A 67 1.00 -5.52 -1.66
CA ARG A 67 1.73 -6.77 -1.85
C ARG A 67 0.77 -7.95 -1.62
N LYS A 68 0.69 -8.89 -2.58
CA LYS A 68 -0.31 -9.97 -2.55
C LYS A 68 -0.14 -10.88 -1.34
N ASN A 69 1.09 -11.27 -1.05
CA ASN A 69 1.45 -12.11 0.09
C ASN A 69 2.21 -11.31 1.14
N ILE A 70 2.26 -11.83 2.36
CA ILE A 70 3.07 -11.27 3.45
C ILE A 70 4.55 -11.30 3.04
N HIS A 71 5.25 -10.20 3.29
CA HIS A 71 6.69 -10.08 2.99
C HIS A 71 7.53 -10.85 4.00
N SER A 72 7.31 -10.60 5.28
CA SER A 72 8.05 -11.17 6.41
C SER A 72 7.26 -10.93 7.69
N GLN A 73 7.71 -11.50 8.80
CA GLN A 73 7.21 -11.20 10.14
C GLN A 73 8.16 -10.25 10.85
N ARG A 74 7.60 -9.17 11.44
CA ARG A 74 8.35 -8.16 12.20
C ARG A 74 7.46 -7.54 13.26
N PRO A 75 8.02 -7.10 14.39
CA PRO A 75 7.29 -6.24 15.32
C PRO A 75 7.14 -4.82 14.74
N TRP A 76 6.09 -4.14 15.16
CA TRP A 76 5.95 -2.70 14.90
C TRP A 76 7.06 -1.91 15.57
N ASN A 77 7.31 -2.24 16.84
CA ASN A 77 8.39 -1.69 17.64
C ASN A 77 8.99 -2.78 18.53
N SER A 78 10.19 -2.56 19.02
CA SER A 78 10.80 -3.41 20.06
C SER A 78 10.10 -3.25 21.43
N SER A 79 9.27 -2.21 21.61
CA SER A 79 8.44 -1.93 22.77
C SER A 79 6.96 -1.89 22.38
N ASN A 80 6.06 -1.94 23.36
CA ASN A 80 4.62 -1.87 23.13
C ASN A 80 4.13 -0.43 22.86
N SER A 81 4.79 0.29 21.94
CA SER A 81 4.33 1.59 21.48
C SER A 81 3.63 1.44 20.12
N ASN A 82 2.36 1.87 20.05
CA ASN A 82 1.54 1.84 18.84
C ASN A 82 1.46 3.19 18.11
N VAL A 83 2.46 4.05 18.27
CA VAL A 83 2.62 5.32 17.54
C VAL A 83 3.20 5.04 16.17
N TYR A 84 2.37 4.96 15.13
CA TYR A 84 2.80 4.54 13.78
C TYR A 84 3.87 5.44 13.17
N ALA A 85 3.70 6.75 13.28
CA ALA A 85 4.60 7.73 12.64
C ALA A 85 6.07 7.53 13.05
N ASN A 86 6.32 7.13 14.30
CA ASN A 86 7.66 6.95 14.87
C ASN A 86 8.02 5.48 15.07
N SER A 87 7.26 4.55 14.48
CA SER A 87 7.47 3.12 14.67
C SER A 87 8.69 2.61 13.91
N ALA A 88 9.33 1.56 14.44
CA ALA A 88 10.40 0.86 13.75
C ALA A 88 9.92 0.26 12.42
N ILE A 89 8.64 -0.19 12.35
CA ILE A 89 8.08 -0.71 11.11
C ILE A 89 7.91 0.36 10.04
N ASN A 90 7.46 1.58 10.39
CA ASN A 90 7.37 2.67 9.43
C ASN A 90 8.76 3.08 8.91
N THR A 91 9.75 3.14 9.78
CA THR A 91 11.15 3.41 9.41
C THR A 91 11.67 2.31 8.46
N TRP A 92 11.44 1.04 8.77
CA TRP A 92 11.85 -0.07 7.94
C TRP A 92 11.16 -0.06 6.57
N LEU A 93 9.84 0.21 6.51
CA LEU A 93 9.09 0.29 5.26
C LEU A 93 9.65 1.34 4.31
N ASN A 94 10.04 2.52 4.84
CA ASN A 94 10.54 3.65 4.06
C ASN A 94 12.07 3.69 3.92
N GLY A 95 12.77 2.73 4.51
CA GLY A 95 14.22 2.52 4.41
C GLY A 95 14.53 1.15 3.79
N ASP A 96 14.76 0.15 4.63
CA ASP A 96 15.25 -1.17 4.19
C ASP A 96 14.33 -1.84 3.17
N PHE A 97 13.01 -1.88 3.43
CA PHE A 97 12.07 -2.47 2.48
C PHE A 97 12.06 -1.70 1.15
N PHE A 98 11.92 -0.36 1.22
CA PHE A 98 11.90 0.47 0.01
C PHE A 98 13.18 0.29 -0.83
N ASN A 99 14.32 0.07 -0.20
CA ASN A 99 15.60 -0.17 -0.86
C ASN A 99 15.69 -1.57 -1.50
N THR A 100 14.81 -2.52 -1.17
CA THR A 100 14.72 -3.80 -1.90
C THR A 100 14.06 -3.67 -3.26
N LEU A 101 13.26 -2.62 -3.46
CA LEU A 101 12.61 -2.37 -4.74
C LEU A 101 13.65 -2.06 -5.82
N GLY A 102 13.38 -2.47 -7.05
CA GLY A 102 14.21 -2.13 -8.21
C GLY A 102 14.28 -0.61 -8.44
N SER A 103 15.29 -0.16 -9.16
CA SER A 103 15.47 1.28 -9.44
C SER A 103 14.28 1.90 -10.19
N VAL A 104 13.63 1.13 -11.06
CA VAL A 104 12.42 1.54 -11.78
C VAL A 104 11.27 1.78 -10.81
N GLU A 105 11.06 0.85 -9.88
CA GLU A 105 10.03 0.94 -8.84
C GLU A 105 10.30 2.11 -7.91
N GLN A 106 11.53 2.25 -7.42
CA GLN A 106 11.91 3.35 -6.52
C GLN A 106 11.69 4.73 -7.16
N ALA A 107 11.93 4.85 -8.47
CA ALA A 107 11.69 6.09 -9.22
C ALA A 107 10.20 6.35 -9.45
N ALA A 108 9.37 5.30 -9.62
CA ALA A 108 7.95 5.41 -9.93
C ALA A 108 7.07 5.58 -8.68
N VAL A 109 7.44 5.00 -7.53
CA VAL A 109 6.64 5.07 -6.30
C VAL A 109 6.51 6.51 -5.81
N LYS A 110 5.27 6.95 -5.63
CA LYS A 110 4.96 8.31 -5.17
C LYS A 110 5.34 8.53 -3.70
N GLN A 111 5.85 9.72 -3.40
CA GLN A 111 5.82 10.25 -2.04
C GLN A 111 4.41 10.76 -1.75
N ILE A 112 3.76 10.26 -0.73
CA ILE A 112 2.35 10.53 -0.43
C ILE A 112 2.18 10.94 1.04
N LYS A 113 1.00 11.51 1.36
CA LYS A 113 0.58 11.80 2.72
C LYS A 113 -0.68 11.01 3.05
N ILE A 114 -0.53 9.91 3.81
CA ILE A 114 -1.64 9.06 4.22
C ILE A 114 -2.27 9.55 5.53
N PRO A 115 -3.60 9.38 5.73
CA PRO A 115 -4.21 9.56 7.03
C PRO A 115 -3.72 8.51 8.01
N TYR A 116 -3.57 8.88 9.28
CA TYR A 116 -3.17 7.96 10.35
C TYR A 116 -3.67 8.42 11.71
N CYS A 117 -4.00 7.49 12.57
CA CYS A 117 -4.23 7.77 13.99
C CYS A 117 -2.90 7.92 14.71
N VAL A 118 -2.80 8.93 15.59
CA VAL A 118 -1.56 9.24 16.33
C VAL A 118 -1.09 8.06 17.18
N GLY A 119 -2.03 7.35 17.84
CA GLY A 119 -1.69 6.25 18.76
C GLY A 119 -1.15 6.73 20.11
N GLY A 120 -0.61 5.82 20.92
CA GLY A 120 -0.11 6.15 22.25
C GLY A 120 -1.21 6.62 23.22
N GLY A 121 -2.45 6.13 23.07
CA GLY A 121 -3.61 6.62 23.83
C GLY A 121 -4.24 7.91 23.24
N ASN A 122 -3.72 8.43 22.14
CA ASN A 122 -4.26 9.61 21.46
C ASN A 122 -5.05 9.17 20.21
N SER A 123 -6.36 9.41 20.23
CA SER A 123 -7.30 9.04 19.16
C SER A 123 -7.35 10.06 17.99
N THR A 124 -6.55 11.11 18.01
CA THR A 124 -6.50 12.09 16.92
C THR A 124 -6.08 11.44 15.61
N VAL A 125 -6.84 11.68 14.56
CA VAL A 125 -6.49 11.29 13.19
C VAL A 125 -5.90 12.50 12.45
N ASN A 126 -4.64 12.43 12.09
CA ASN A 126 -4.00 13.37 11.19
C ASN A 126 -4.30 12.99 9.75
N SER A 127 -4.73 13.96 8.93
CA SER A 127 -5.26 13.69 7.58
C SER A 127 -4.97 14.85 6.61
N GLY A 128 -5.23 14.65 5.33
CA GLY A 128 -4.99 15.64 4.29
C GLY A 128 -3.54 16.14 4.32
N ALA A 129 -3.35 17.45 4.35
CA ALA A 129 -2.03 18.07 4.39
C ALA A 129 -1.20 17.71 5.64
N ASN A 130 -1.88 17.30 6.73
CA ASN A 130 -1.24 16.84 7.99
C ASN A 130 -1.03 15.31 8.03
N GLY A 131 -1.34 14.61 6.96
CA GLY A 131 -1.08 13.16 6.84
C GLY A 131 0.39 12.81 6.96
N LEU A 132 0.67 11.54 7.26
CA LEU A 132 2.02 11.02 7.36
C LEU A 132 2.67 10.89 5.98
N SER A 133 3.83 11.52 5.82
CA SER A 133 4.60 11.50 4.57
C SER A 133 5.40 10.19 4.44
N VAL A 134 5.03 9.35 3.48
CA VAL A 134 5.60 8.01 3.27
C VAL A 134 5.66 7.64 1.78
N LYS A 135 6.45 6.62 1.43
CA LYS A 135 6.46 5.94 0.13
C LYS A 135 5.83 4.55 0.21
N ALA A 136 6.18 3.79 1.24
CA ALA A 136 5.58 2.51 1.56
C ALA A 136 4.90 2.55 2.93
N PHE A 137 3.76 1.89 3.08
CA PHE A 137 2.94 1.97 4.29
C PHE A 137 2.16 0.68 4.55
N LEU A 138 1.61 0.55 5.76
CA LEU A 138 0.60 -0.47 6.08
C LEU A 138 -0.80 0.10 5.83
N LEU A 139 -1.74 -0.72 5.41
CA LEU A 139 -3.14 -0.33 5.32
C LEU A 139 -3.74 -0.10 6.71
N GLY A 140 -4.71 0.80 6.80
CA GLY A 140 -5.57 0.99 7.97
C GLY A 140 -6.77 0.05 7.93
N GLY A 141 -7.41 -0.14 9.09
CA GLY A 141 -8.53 -1.06 9.16
C GLY A 141 -9.76 -0.60 8.39
N TYR A 142 -10.05 0.69 8.35
CA TYR A 142 -11.12 1.23 7.49
C TYR A 142 -10.85 0.98 6.01
N GLU A 143 -9.60 1.01 5.57
CA GLU A 143 -9.22 0.70 4.19
C GLU A 143 -9.54 -0.75 3.81
N LEU A 144 -9.57 -1.67 4.79
CA LEU A 144 -10.01 -3.05 4.63
C LEU A 144 -11.54 -3.21 4.67
N GLY A 145 -12.30 -2.14 4.90
CA GLY A 145 -13.75 -2.16 4.96
C GLY A 145 -14.33 -2.53 6.33
N TRP A 146 -13.54 -2.49 7.40
CA TRP A 146 -14.07 -2.49 8.76
C TRP A 146 -14.52 -1.09 9.17
N THR A 147 -15.44 -1.02 10.14
CA THR A 147 -16.01 0.25 10.62
C THR A 147 -16.13 0.22 12.14
N SER A 148 -16.29 1.40 12.76
CA SER A 148 -16.53 1.53 14.20
C SER A 148 -17.81 0.82 14.68
N SER A 149 -18.77 0.58 13.79
CA SER A 149 -19.95 -0.24 14.12
C SER A 149 -19.63 -1.72 14.31
N ASN A 150 -18.47 -2.17 13.83
CA ASN A 150 -18.01 -3.55 13.97
C ASN A 150 -16.97 -3.71 15.10
N LEU A 151 -16.31 -2.62 15.51
CA LEU A 151 -15.14 -2.64 16.37
C LEU A 151 -15.15 -1.46 17.34
N ASP A 152 -15.10 -1.75 18.64
CA ASP A 152 -14.90 -0.72 19.66
C ASP A 152 -13.50 -0.09 19.53
N ASN A 153 -13.39 1.19 19.87
CA ASN A 153 -12.11 1.92 19.87
C ASN A 153 -11.37 1.94 18.54
N PHE A 154 -12.13 1.88 17.44
CA PHE A 154 -11.61 1.83 16.09
C PHE A 154 -11.61 3.23 15.46
N HIS A 155 -10.43 3.76 15.18
CA HIS A 155 -10.26 5.11 14.66
C HIS A 155 -10.43 5.17 13.15
N HIS A 156 -11.16 6.20 12.67
CA HIS A 156 -11.41 6.42 11.25
C HIS A 156 -10.17 7.03 10.56
N ASP A 157 -9.10 6.24 10.43
CA ASP A 157 -7.83 6.63 9.84
C ASP A 157 -7.69 6.26 8.34
N GLY A 158 -8.81 6.06 7.67
CA GLY A 158 -8.87 5.76 6.24
C GLY A 158 -10.30 5.48 5.80
N ASP A 159 -10.50 5.27 4.51
CA ASP A 159 -11.75 4.83 3.89
C ASP A 159 -11.55 3.54 3.09
N LYS A 160 -12.62 2.77 2.98
CA LYS A 160 -12.61 1.48 2.28
C LYS A 160 -12.05 1.62 0.86
N LEU A 161 -11.00 0.86 0.57
CA LEU A 161 -10.48 0.72 -0.78
C LEU A 161 -11.41 -0.16 -1.63
N GLU A 162 -11.45 0.09 -2.93
CA GLU A 162 -12.40 -0.54 -3.86
C GLU A 162 -12.31 -2.08 -3.88
N TYR A 163 -11.11 -2.64 -3.69
CA TYR A 163 -10.89 -4.08 -3.67
C TYR A 163 -11.61 -4.79 -2.52
N PHE A 164 -11.80 -4.14 -1.38
CA PHE A 164 -12.33 -4.75 -0.18
C PHE A 164 -13.83 -4.60 -0.07
N ILE A 165 -14.45 -5.57 0.60
CA ILE A 165 -15.89 -5.61 0.88
C ILE A 165 -16.10 -5.18 2.35
N SER A 166 -17.12 -4.36 2.58
CA SER A 166 -17.46 -3.88 3.93
C SER A 166 -17.95 -5.01 4.83
N GLY A 167 -17.65 -4.89 6.14
CA GLY A 167 -18.14 -5.79 7.17
C GLY A 167 -17.23 -7.00 7.42
N THR A 168 -17.78 -8.01 8.11
CA THR A 168 -17.06 -9.18 8.64
C THR A 168 -17.57 -10.52 8.09
N GLY A 169 -18.38 -10.49 7.04
CA GLY A 169 -18.89 -11.70 6.38
C GLY A 169 -17.79 -12.52 5.68
N ALA A 170 -18.05 -13.80 5.43
CA ALA A 170 -17.07 -14.74 4.85
C ALA A 170 -16.47 -14.26 3.52
N GLU A 171 -17.25 -13.61 2.65
CA GLU A 171 -16.77 -13.07 1.39
C GLU A 171 -15.81 -11.88 1.61
N ALA A 172 -16.18 -10.96 2.51
CA ALA A 172 -15.32 -9.84 2.90
C ALA A 172 -14.00 -10.33 3.50
N ASN A 173 -14.06 -11.33 4.38
CA ASN A 173 -12.89 -11.92 5.01
C ASN A 173 -11.95 -12.57 3.97
N ARG A 174 -12.48 -13.32 2.99
CA ARG A 174 -11.65 -13.91 1.93
C ARG A 174 -10.79 -12.89 1.18
N LYS A 175 -11.27 -11.65 1.00
CA LYS A 175 -10.52 -10.58 0.35
C LYS A 175 -9.30 -10.10 1.16
N ARG A 176 -9.29 -10.33 2.47
CA ARG A 176 -8.25 -9.86 3.40
C ARG A 176 -7.20 -10.91 3.69
N ILE A 177 -7.50 -12.20 3.48
CA ILE A 177 -6.55 -13.29 3.70
C ILE A 177 -5.26 -13.05 2.92
N ALA A 178 -4.13 -13.19 3.59
CA ALA A 178 -2.80 -13.18 2.99
C ALA A 178 -2.01 -14.40 3.47
N THR A 179 -1.02 -14.82 2.68
CA THR A 179 -0.22 -16.00 3.01
C THR A 179 1.22 -15.62 3.31
N LEU A 180 1.83 -16.38 4.21
CA LEU A 180 3.27 -16.45 4.42
C LEU A 180 3.70 -17.90 4.17
N ASN A 181 4.67 -18.12 3.29
CA ASN A 181 5.13 -19.46 2.91
C ASN A 181 3.95 -20.38 2.46
N ASN A 182 3.03 -19.84 1.66
CA ASN A 182 1.82 -20.50 1.13
C ASN A 182 0.76 -20.90 2.17
N SER A 183 0.89 -20.47 3.42
CA SER A 183 -0.12 -20.70 4.46
C SER A 183 -0.76 -19.38 4.90
N PRO A 184 -2.10 -19.31 5.09
CA PRO A 184 -2.75 -18.13 5.64
C PRO A 184 -2.13 -17.73 6.98
N ALA A 185 -1.81 -16.46 7.11
CA ALA A 185 -1.16 -15.94 8.32
C ALA A 185 -1.71 -14.55 8.68
N GLN A 186 -1.61 -14.21 9.95
CA GLN A 186 -1.95 -12.89 10.47
C GLN A 186 -0.99 -11.83 9.92
N TRP A 187 -1.50 -10.63 9.67
CA TRP A 187 -0.70 -9.48 9.25
C TRP A 187 -1.19 -8.19 9.89
N THR A 188 -0.26 -7.33 10.27
CA THR A 188 -0.53 -6.12 11.04
C THR A 188 -0.97 -4.94 10.17
N LEU A 189 -1.72 -4.01 10.76
CA LEU A 189 -2.22 -2.78 10.15
C LEU A 189 -1.55 -1.55 10.75
N ARG A 190 -1.76 -0.35 10.15
CA ARG A 190 -1.26 0.90 10.75
C ARG A 190 -2.19 1.46 11.84
N THR A 191 -3.42 0.95 11.97
CA THR A 191 -4.40 1.45 12.95
C THR A 191 -4.03 0.99 14.34
N PRO A 192 -3.76 1.90 15.30
CA PRO A 192 -3.53 1.53 16.69
C PRO A 192 -4.85 1.06 17.33
N TYR A 193 -4.76 0.13 18.29
CA TYR A 193 -5.90 -0.22 19.13
C TYR A 193 -6.17 0.90 20.15
N GLY A 194 -7.42 1.39 20.20
CA GLY A 194 -7.77 2.70 20.74
C GLY A 194 -7.53 2.98 22.21
N GLU A 195 -7.64 2.01 23.11
CA GLU A 195 -7.63 2.25 24.57
C GLU A 195 -6.25 2.11 25.22
N GLY A 196 -5.23 1.72 24.47
CA GLY A 196 -3.91 1.47 25.03
C GLY A 196 -2.77 1.94 24.14
N SER A 197 -1.66 2.25 24.74
CA SER A 197 -0.44 2.63 24.01
C SER A 197 0.30 1.42 23.40
N GLY A 198 -0.19 0.19 23.60
CA GLY A 198 0.58 -1.01 23.39
C GLY A 198 0.13 -1.94 22.26
N ALA A 199 -1.11 -1.86 21.81
CA ALA A 199 -1.65 -2.79 20.81
C ALA A 199 -1.97 -2.12 19.47
N VAL A 200 -1.98 -2.92 18.40
CA VAL A 200 -2.29 -2.53 17.02
C VAL A 200 -3.31 -3.49 16.43
N PHE A 201 -4.15 -3.01 15.53
CA PHE A 201 -5.05 -3.90 14.79
C PHE A 201 -4.28 -4.78 13.81
N ALA A 202 -4.79 -5.98 13.61
CA ALA A 202 -4.29 -6.96 12.67
C ALA A 202 -5.45 -7.62 11.91
N CYS A 203 -5.16 -8.15 10.73
CA CYS A 203 -6.02 -9.06 10.01
C CYS A 203 -5.54 -10.49 10.32
N ASP A 204 -6.41 -11.33 10.87
CA ASP A 204 -6.08 -12.70 11.23
C ASP A 204 -5.96 -13.61 9.99
N ASN A 205 -5.57 -14.87 10.20
CA ASN A 205 -5.40 -15.86 9.14
C ASN A 205 -6.71 -16.28 8.46
N THR A 206 -7.87 -15.89 8.99
CA THR A 206 -9.20 -16.11 8.39
C THR A 206 -9.73 -14.89 7.68
N GLY A 207 -9.01 -13.77 7.70
CA GLY A 207 -9.42 -12.47 7.16
C GLY A 207 -10.34 -11.67 8.09
N GLY A 208 -10.54 -12.14 9.32
CA GLY A 208 -11.18 -11.41 10.40
C GLY A 208 -10.27 -10.36 11.01
N TYR A 209 -10.81 -9.56 11.91
CA TYR A 209 -10.01 -8.61 12.68
C TYR A 209 -9.43 -9.28 13.93
N GLY A 210 -8.24 -8.84 14.28
CA GLY A 210 -7.56 -9.13 15.52
C GLY A 210 -6.78 -7.93 15.98
N TYR A 211 -6.09 -8.07 17.09
CA TYR A 211 -5.12 -7.09 17.57
C TYR A 211 -3.99 -7.83 18.30
N ASP A 212 -2.82 -7.24 18.29
CA ASP A 212 -1.67 -7.76 18.99
C ASP A 212 -0.85 -6.63 19.61
N LEU A 213 0.05 -6.98 20.53
CA LEU A 213 1.00 -6.01 21.05
C LEU A 213 1.93 -5.53 19.92
N ALA A 214 2.28 -4.26 19.92
CA ALA A 214 3.19 -3.69 18.93
C ALA A 214 4.57 -4.35 18.92
N SER A 215 4.95 -5.06 19.98
CA SER A 215 6.18 -5.86 20.07
C SER A 215 6.04 -7.28 19.51
N THR A 216 4.85 -7.73 19.15
CA THR A 216 4.62 -9.04 18.53
C THR A 216 5.11 -9.02 17.08
N SER A 217 5.75 -10.12 16.65
CA SER A 217 6.19 -10.29 15.27
C SER A 217 5.06 -10.81 14.41
N ASP A 218 4.31 -9.90 13.81
CA ASP A 218 3.26 -10.20 12.85
C ASP A 218 3.71 -10.08 11.40
N GLY A 219 2.88 -10.59 10.48
CA GLY A 219 3.08 -10.46 9.05
C GLY A 219 3.06 -8.99 8.61
N ILE A 220 3.99 -8.63 7.74
CA ILE A 220 4.04 -7.30 7.12
C ILE A 220 3.63 -7.41 5.66
N ARG A 221 2.64 -6.62 5.28
CA ARG A 221 2.07 -6.56 3.93
C ARG A 221 2.13 -5.13 3.41
N PRO A 222 3.23 -4.73 2.74
CA PRO A 222 3.44 -3.36 2.29
C PRO A 222 2.43 -2.94 1.22
N ALA A 223 1.99 -1.68 1.31
CA ALA A 223 1.25 -0.97 0.27
C ALA A 223 2.08 0.22 -0.23
N LEU A 224 1.83 0.62 -1.49
CA LEU A 224 2.44 1.78 -2.12
C LEU A 224 1.53 2.32 -3.24
N ILE A 225 1.80 3.53 -3.71
CA ILE A 225 1.00 4.17 -4.77
C ILE A 225 1.91 4.54 -5.93
N LEU A 226 1.47 4.17 -7.14
CA LEU A 226 2.09 4.59 -8.39
C LEU A 226 1.28 5.73 -9.05
N PRO A 227 1.92 6.57 -9.87
CA PRO A 227 1.17 7.46 -10.75
C PRO A 227 0.33 6.64 -11.74
N LYS A 228 -0.84 7.17 -12.11
CA LYS A 228 -1.74 6.50 -13.09
C LYS A 228 -1.07 6.31 -14.46
N THR A 229 -0.03 7.09 -14.76
CA THR A 229 0.76 7.01 -15.99
C THR A 229 1.89 5.99 -15.93
N ALA A 230 2.16 5.36 -14.79
CA ALA A 230 3.14 4.28 -14.70
C ALA A 230 2.77 3.14 -15.66
N LEU A 231 3.75 2.60 -16.38
CA LEU A 231 3.53 1.60 -17.41
C LEU A 231 3.98 0.22 -16.96
N PHE A 232 3.13 -0.76 -17.22
CA PHE A 232 3.43 -2.17 -17.04
C PHE A 232 3.63 -2.85 -18.40
N ASP A 233 4.52 -3.81 -18.44
CA ASP A 233 4.70 -4.68 -19.61
C ASP A 233 3.44 -5.51 -19.86
N GLU A 234 2.99 -5.61 -21.11
CA GLU A 234 1.72 -6.23 -21.48
C GLU A 234 1.69 -7.75 -21.25
N ASP A 235 2.85 -8.40 -21.41
CA ASP A 235 2.96 -9.86 -21.31
C ASP A 235 3.29 -10.32 -19.89
N THR A 236 4.20 -9.62 -19.21
CA THR A 236 4.74 -10.04 -17.91
C THR A 236 4.09 -9.35 -16.71
N MET A 237 3.38 -8.23 -16.97
CA MET A 237 2.83 -7.34 -15.94
C MET A 237 3.89 -6.78 -14.96
N ILE A 238 5.16 -6.70 -15.40
CA ILE A 238 6.25 -6.08 -14.64
C ILE A 238 6.27 -4.58 -14.92
N LEU A 239 6.51 -3.76 -13.87
CA LEU A 239 6.63 -2.32 -14.00
C LEU A 239 7.82 -1.94 -14.92
N LYS A 240 7.56 -1.08 -15.90
CA LYS A 240 8.57 -0.56 -16.85
C LYS A 240 9.03 0.86 -16.49
N GLY A 241 8.27 1.59 -15.71
CA GLY A 241 8.55 2.96 -15.29
C GLY A 241 7.32 3.85 -15.34
N ALA A 242 7.50 5.13 -14.99
CA ALA A 242 6.52 6.18 -15.24
C ALA A 242 6.81 6.80 -16.61
N ALA A 243 5.74 7.06 -17.39
CA ALA A 243 5.83 7.77 -18.65
C ALA A 243 6.09 9.27 -18.41
#